data_e0ae3a7e64420645784c447defcae696
#
_entry.id   e0ae3a7e64420645784c447defcae696
#
_cell.length_a   1.000
_cell.length_b   1.000
_cell.length_c   1.000
_cell.angle_alpha   90.00
_cell.angle_beta   90.00
_cell.angle_gamma   90.00
#
_symmetry.space_group_name_H-M   'P 1'
#
loop_
_entity.id
_entity.type
_entity.pdbx_description
1 polymer ?
#
loop_
_entity_poly.entity_id
_entity_poly.type
_entity_poly.pdbx_seq_one_letter_code
_entity_poly.pdbx_strand_id
1 'polypeptide(L)'
;VISISGEPGSRVSGTLSLNLPVDARPSFHLFEEGVGSETPLILSIEVLQIHRAGLEINSPTTQPFVVDVEDSNLVVLRLENPGNGDDSYSLSHELILDENITSDPGIEISFSSNPVELGAGSLRTIPVSVILPEDAPARIPISVSFSMTSHGNNTVSETEVVVFEVRQDHRWDFDLMHDGSQINGSTYLLV
;
A
#
# COMPACT_ATOMS: atom_id res chain seq x y z
N VAL A 1 11.49 2.77 41.89
CA VAL A 1 11.13 3.39 43.17
C VAL A 1 11.93 4.68 43.30
N ILE A 2 11.24 5.78 43.50
CA ILE A 2 11.85 7.09 43.77
C ILE A 2 11.71 7.31 45.28
N SER A 3 12.82 7.45 45.99
CA SER A 3 12.81 7.80 47.41
C SER A 3 13.26 9.25 47.56
N ILE A 4 12.45 10.05 48.22
CA ILE A 4 12.78 11.44 48.57
C ILE A 4 12.75 11.52 50.08
N SER A 5 13.87 11.98 50.71
CA SER A 5 13.95 12.24 52.14
C SER A 5 14.41 13.66 52.39
N GLY A 6 13.81 14.33 53.35
CA GLY A 6 14.16 15.69 53.76
C GLY A 6 13.51 16.05 55.10
N GLU A 7 13.95 17.15 55.74
CA GLU A 7 13.30 17.68 56.93
C GLU A 7 11.94 18.32 56.59
N PRO A 8 10.97 18.31 57.52
CA PRO A 8 9.70 18.95 57.35
C PRO A 8 9.85 20.41 56.90
N GLY A 9 9.21 20.77 55.77
CA GLY A 9 9.28 22.11 55.17
C GLY A 9 10.45 22.35 54.20
N SER A 10 11.36 21.38 54.02
CA SER A 10 12.42 21.46 53.00
C SER A 10 11.84 21.20 51.60
N ARG A 11 12.41 21.88 50.57
CA ARG A 11 12.11 21.61 49.17
C ARG A 11 13.20 20.77 48.57
N VAL A 12 12.81 19.63 48.01
CA VAL A 12 13.70 18.77 47.22
C VAL A 12 13.24 18.83 45.79
N SER A 13 14.17 19.09 44.88
CA SER A 13 13.93 19.01 43.45
C SER A 13 14.70 17.84 42.85
N GLY A 14 14.04 17.08 42.01
CA GLY A 14 14.62 15.95 41.28
C GLY A 14 14.12 15.93 39.84
N THR A 15 14.83 15.18 38.99
CA THR A 15 14.41 14.93 37.61
C THR A 15 13.93 13.49 37.49
N LEU A 16 12.70 13.31 37.03
CA LEU A 16 12.18 12.00 36.63
C LEU A 16 12.43 11.82 35.15
N SER A 17 13.21 10.80 34.77
CA SER A 17 13.38 10.41 33.36
C SER A 17 12.58 9.14 33.12
N LEU A 18 11.73 9.18 32.08
CA LEU A 18 10.97 8.05 31.62
C LEU A 18 11.49 7.65 30.25
N ASN A 19 11.96 6.41 30.11
CA ASN A 19 12.33 5.81 28.83
C ASN A 19 11.22 4.86 28.41
N LEU A 20 10.54 5.20 27.32
CA LEU A 20 9.57 4.32 26.68
C LEU A 20 10.24 3.57 25.53
N PRO A 21 9.93 2.28 25.30
CA PRO A 21 10.35 1.58 24.09
C PRO A 21 9.74 2.25 22.87
N VAL A 22 10.43 2.13 21.73
CA VAL A 22 10.02 2.77 20.46
C VAL A 22 8.66 2.23 19.96
N ASP A 23 8.35 1.00 20.33
CA ASP A 23 7.13 0.27 20.02
C ASP A 23 6.07 0.31 21.13
N ALA A 24 6.22 1.21 22.10
CA ALA A 24 5.24 1.38 23.16
C ALA A 24 3.84 1.63 22.59
N ARG A 25 2.90 0.73 22.89
CA ARG A 25 1.52 0.83 22.41
C ARG A 25 0.80 2.03 23.00
N PRO A 26 -0.16 2.61 22.29
CA PRO A 26 -1.01 3.67 22.83
C PRO A 26 -1.69 3.20 24.10
N SER A 27 -1.52 3.96 25.16
CA SER A 27 -2.07 3.59 26.48
C SER A 27 -2.01 4.76 27.43
N PHE A 28 -2.83 4.66 28.46
CA PHE A 28 -2.83 5.62 29.57
C PHE A 28 -2.35 4.90 30.84
N HIS A 29 -1.32 5.45 31.46
CA HIS A 29 -0.74 4.89 32.70
C HIS A 29 -0.89 5.89 33.83
N LEU A 30 -1.46 5.43 34.92
CA LEU A 30 -1.56 6.16 36.16
C LEU A 30 -0.60 5.54 37.21
N PHE A 31 0.34 6.32 37.70
CA PHE A 31 1.23 5.93 38.77
C PHE A 31 0.84 6.71 40.02
N GLU A 32 0.56 5.98 41.11
CA GLU A 32 0.27 6.55 42.42
C GLU A 32 1.37 6.12 43.35
N GLU A 33 2.15 7.07 43.85
CA GLU A 33 3.22 6.83 44.82
C GLU A 33 2.88 7.56 46.11
N GLY A 34 2.71 6.80 47.19
CA GLY A 34 2.46 7.38 48.48
C GLY A 34 3.77 7.89 49.11
N VAL A 35 3.88 9.19 49.22
CA VAL A 35 5.00 9.82 49.96
C VAL A 35 4.52 10.23 51.35
N GLY A 36 4.63 9.33 52.31
CA GLY A 36 4.14 9.56 53.69
C GLY A 36 2.61 9.42 53.78
N SER A 37 2.04 9.75 54.89
CA SER A 37 0.64 9.46 55.26
C SER A 37 -0.41 10.40 54.66
N GLU A 38 -0.05 11.44 53.91
CA GLU A 38 -1.00 12.55 53.70
C GLU A 38 -1.26 12.98 52.25
N THR A 39 -0.39 12.72 51.28
CA THR A 39 -0.65 13.13 49.89
C THR A 39 0.04 12.24 48.87
N PRO A 40 -0.69 11.40 48.10
CA PRO A 40 -0.09 10.63 47.02
C PRO A 40 0.36 11.54 45.90
N LEU A 41 1.54 11.25 45.31
CA LEU A 41 1.95 11.81 44.06
C LEU A 41 1.27 11.01 42.94
N ILE A 42 0.46 11.64 42.15
CA ILE A 42 -0.19 11.04 40.98
C ILE A 42 0.55 11.51 39.73
N LEU A 43 1.12 10.56 39.00
CA LEU A 43 1.73 10.79 37.69
C LEU A 43 0.89 10.11 36.61
N SER A 44 0.39 10.89 35.70
CA SER A 44 -0.41 10.46 34.55
C SER A 44 0.46 10.53 33.29
N ILE A 45 0.58 9.41 32.59
CA ILE A 45 1.35 9.31 31.33
C ILE A 45 0.44 8.75 30.26
N GLU A 46 0.33 9.46 29.15
CA GLU A 46 -0.39 9.03 27.97
C GLU A 46 0.62 8.75 26.85
N VAL A 47 0.58 7.53 26.31
CA VAL A 47 1.32 7.16 25.11
C VAL A 47 0.37 7.37 23.93
N LEU A 48 0.68 8.35 23.10
CA LEU A 48 -0.13 8.66 21.91
C LEU A 48 0.11 7.65 20.79
N GLN A 49 -0.92 7.44 19.97
CA GLN A 49 -0.79 6.63 18.77
C GLN A 49 0.02 7.40 17.72
N ILE A 50 0.99 6.71 17.13
CA ILE A 50 1.77 7.18 15.99
C ILE A 50 1.27 6.40 14.77
N HIS A 51 0.65 7.11 13.84
CA HIS A 51 0.22 6.56 12.56
C HIS A 51 1.36 6.60 11.55
N ARG A 52 1.57 5.50 10.85
CA ARG A 52 2.54 5.36 9.77
C ARG A 52 2.00 4.40 8.73
N ALA A 53 2.45 4.53 7.49
CA ALA A 53 2.13 3.61 6.41
C ALA A 53 3.42 3.14 5.74
N GLY A 54 3.43 1.90 5.27
CA GLY A 54 4.49 1.36 4.45
C GLY A 54 3.87 0.58 3.30
N LEU A 55 4.22 0.94 2.07
CA LEU A 55 3.73 0.31 0.85
C LEU A 55 4.92 -0.09 -0.02
N GLU A 56 4.91 -1.30 -0.54
CA GLU A 56 5.92 -1.82 -1.46
C GLU A 56 5.27 -2.67 -2.55
N ILE A 57 5.84 -2.67 -3.75
CA ILE A 57 5.49 -3.61 -4.80
C ILE A 57 6.26 -4.90 -4.56
N ASN A 58 5.57 -5.95 -4.12
CA ASN A 58 6.15 -7.27 -3.88
C ASN A 58 6.26 -8.10 -5.18
N SER A 59 5.35 -7.86 -6.14
CA SER A 59 5.36 -8.43 -7.49
C SER A 59 4.60 -7.48 -8.42
N PRO A 60 5.10 -7.23 -9.64
CA PRO A 60 6.32 -7.76 -10.26
C PRO A 60 7.61 -7.17 -9.65
N THR A 61 8.70 -7.95 -9.70
CA THR A 61 10.02 -7.50 -9.23
C THR A 61 10.84 -6.80 -10.30
N THR A 62 10.39 -6.87 -11.55
CA THR A 62 11.02 -6.23 -12.71
C THR A 62 10.04 -5.30 -13.40
N GLN A 63 10.52 -4.14 -13.85
CA GLN A 63 9.73 -3.17 -14.58
C GLN A 63 10.44 -2.77 -15.89
N PRO A 64 9.71 -2.49 -16.97
CA PRO A 64 8.25 -2.59 -17.06
C PRO A 64 7.74 -4.03 -16.91
N PHE A 65 6.54 -4.16 -16.35
CA PHE A 65 5.85 -5.45 -16.26
C PHE A 65 5.14 -5.72 -17.58
N VAL A 66 5.65 -6.70 -18.34
CA VAL A 66 5.08 -7.06 -19.64
C VAL A 66 3.82 -7.89 -19.43
N VAL A 67 2.71 -7.41 -19.96
CA VAL A 67 1.36 -7.94 -19.74
C VAL A 67 0.66 -8.24 -21.06
N ASP A 68 -0.29 -9.17 -21.01
CA ASP A 68 -1.22 -9.43 -22.10
C ASP A 68 -2.53 -8.67 -21.88
N VAL A 69 -3.20 -8.27 -22.96
CA VAL A 69 -4.52 -7.63 -22.90
C VAL A 69 -5.60 -8.65 -22.55
N GLU A 70 -6.72 -8.18 -21.99
CA GLU A 70 -7.89 -8.97 -21.58
C GLU A 70 -7.60 -10.04 -20.50
N ASP A 71 -6.32 -10.26 -20.14
CA ASP A 71 -5.94 -11.15 -19.07
C ASP A 71 -5.85 -10.41 -17.72
N SER A 72 -6.15 -11.12 -16.65
CA SER A 72 -5.94 -10.62 -15.29
C SER A 72 -4.46 -10.68 -14.92
N ASN A 73 -3.80 -9.53 -14.99
CA ASN A 73 -2.41 -9.39 -14.59
C ASN A 73 -2.34 -9.13 -13.09
N LEU A 74 -1.55 -9.92 -12.38
CA LEU A 74 -1.50 -9.88 -10.93
C LEU A 74 -0.35 -9.00 -10.44
N VAL A 75 -0.70 -7.92 -9.73
CA VAL A 75 0.23 -7.14 -8.91
C VAL A 75 0.03 -7.54 -7.45
N VAL A 76 1.09 -7.70 -6.69
CA VAL A 76 1.03 -7.97 -5.26
C VAL A 76 1.65 -6.81 -4.51
N LEU A 77 0.82 -6.12 -3.74
CA LEU A 77 1.24 -5.06 -2.83
C LEU A 77 1.61 -5.66 -1.48
N ARG A 78 2.69 -5.20 -0.86
CA ARG A 78 3.04 -5.46 0.53
C ARG A 78 2.77 -4.20 1.33
N LEU A 79 1.86 -4.33 2.29
CA LEU A 79 1.45 -3.28 3.20
C LEU A 79 2.07 -3.53 4.57
N GLU A 80 2.51 -2.46 5.24
CA GLU A 80 3.06 -2.51 6.59
C GLU A 80 2.46 -1.37 7.42
N ASN A 81 2.16 -1.65 8.69
CA ASN A 81 1.86 -0.64 9.70
C ASN A 81 3.06 -0.47 10.64
N PRO A 82 4.02 0.43 10.33
CA PRO A 82 5.15 0.69 11.23
C PRO A 82 4.80 1.62 12.39
N GLY A 83 3.53 1.92 12.60
CA GLY A 83 3.01 2.66 13.74
C GLY A 83 3.00 1.83 15.03
N ASN A 84 2.70 2.46 16.16
CA ASN A 84 2.67 1.82 17.47
C ASN A 84 1.28 1.36 17.92
N GLY A 85 0.24 1.56 17.11
CA GLY A 85 -1.14 1.14 17.34
C GLY A 85 -1.78 0.51 16.11
N ASP A 86 -2.91 -0.18 16.31
CA ASP A 86 -3.67 -0.77 15.22
C ASP A 86 -4.26 0.34 14.36
N ASP A 87 -4.31 0.13 13.03
CA ASP A 87 -4.83 1.10 12.08
C ASP A 87 -5.53 0.39 10.91
N SER A 88 -6.39 1.15 10.23
CA SER A 88 -7.06 0.74 9.01
C SER A 88 -6.58 1.59 7.86
N TYR A 89 -6.41 0.98 6.68
CA TYR A 89 -5.85 1.67 5.52
C TYR A 89 -6.75 1.52 4.32
N SER A 90 -7.02 2.66 3.66
CA SER A 90 -7.63 2.68 2.33
C SER A 90 -6.56 2.51 1.27
N LEU A 91 -6.85 1.67 0.28
CA LEU A 91 -6.06 1.55 -0.95
C LEU A 91 -6.76 2.30 -2.07
N SER A 92 -5.97 3.01 -2.87
CA SER A 92 -6.44 3.68 -4.08
C SER A 92 -5.41 3.53 -5.20
N HIS A 93 -5.81 3.86 -6.41
CA HIS A 93 -4.93 3.89 -7.56
C HIS A 93 -5.20 5.13 -8.41
N GLU A 94 -4.20 5.54 -9.17
CA GLU A 94 -4.27 6.60 -10.15
C GLU A 94 -3.46 6.19 -11.39
N LEU A 95 -4.02 6.43 -12.58
CA LEU A 95 -3.33 6.22 -13.83
C LEU A 95 -2.45 7.43 -14.14
N ILE A 96 -1.17 7.19 -14.36
CA ILE A 96 -0.22 8.21 -14.83
C ILE A 96 -0.03 7.94 -16.32
N LEU A 97 -0.78 8.64 -17.14
CA LEU A 97 -0.76 8.46 -18.58
C LEU A 97 0.37 9.27 -19.22
N ASP A 98 1.02 8.68 -20.23
CA ASP A 98 1.92 9.40 -21.11
C ASP A 98 1.14 10.47 -21.89
N GLU A 99 1.78 11.59 -22.22
CA GLU A 99 1.17 12.69 -23.01
C GLU A 99 0.66 12.26 -24.40
N ASN A 100 1.10 11.10 -24.87
CA ASN A 100 0.61 10.49 -26.11
C ASN A 100 -0.70 9.69 -25.94
N ILE A 101 -1.13 9.43 -24.68
CA ILE A 101 -2.39 8.77 -24.36
C ILE A 101 -3.42 9.86 -24.06
N THR A 102 -4.28 10.18 -25.00
CA THR A 102 -5.24 11.30 -24.93
C THR A 102 -6.58 10.95 -24.30
N SER A 103 -6.82 9.68 -24.00
CA SER A 103 -8.07 9.17 -23.41
C SER A 103 -7.77 8.12 -22.35
N ASP A 104 -8.71 7.93 -21.42
CA ASP A 104 -8.65 6.83 -20.46
C ASP A 104 -8.58 5.50 -21.23
N PRO A 105 -7.52 4.72 -21.02
CA PRO A 105 -7.36 3.42 -21.69
C PRO A 105 -8.33 2.34 -21.19
N GLY A 106 -9.23 2.64 -20.26
CA GLY A 106 -10.23 1.68 -19.77
C GLY A 106 -9.63 0.54 -18.93
N ILE A 107 -8.58 0.82 -18.17
CA ILE A 107 -7.91 -0.17 -17.32
C ILE A 107 -8.75 -0.45 -16.09
N GLU A 108 -9.06 -1.73 -15.86
CA GLU A 108 -9.78 -2.16 -14.67
C GLU A 108 -8.81 -2.59 -13.57
N ILE A 109 -8.92 -1.99 -12.38
CA ILE A 109 -8.08 -2.30 -11.22
C ILE A 109 -8.97 -2.69 -10.04
N SER A 110 -8.72 -3.86 -9.46
CA SER A 110 -9.45 -4.35 -8.31
C SER A 110 -8.54 -4.90 -7.22
N PHE A 111 -8.76 -4.41 -5.98
CA PHE A 111 -8.07 -4.88 -4.79
C PHE A 111 -8.83 -6.07 -4.18
N SER A 112 -8.10 -7.12 -3.79
CA SER A 112 -8.73 -8.28 -3.13
C SER A 112 -9.29 -7.98 -1.74
N SER A 113 -8.82 -6.90 -1.10
CA SER A 113 -9.33 -6.38 0.18
C SER A 113 -9.08 -4.86 0.23
N ASN A 114 -10.13 -4.10 0.58
CA ASN A 114 -10.06 -2.66 0.78
C ASN A 114 -11.31 -2.20 1.56
N PRO A 115 -11.20 -1.60 2.76
CA PRO A 115 -9.97 -1.28 3.48
C PRO A 115 -9.23 -2.52 4.04
N VAL A 116 -8.01 -2.28 4.58
CA VAL A 116 -7.15 -3.31 5.18
C VAL A 116 -6.82 -2.94 6.62
N GLU A 117 -7.19 -3.84 7.56
CA GLU A 117 -6.84 -3.69 8.97
C GLU A 117 -5.45 -4.28 9.23
N LEU A 118 -4.58 -3.52 9.89
CA LEU A 118 -3.24 -3.94 10.29
C LEU A 118 -2.95 -3.58 11.74
N GLY A 119 -2.57 -4.59 12.53
CA GLY A 119 -2.04 -4.35 13.88
C GLY A 119 -0.70 -3.62 13.85
N ALA A 120 -0.31 -3.01 14.96
CA ALA A 120 0.99 -2.35 15.11
C ALA A 120 2.15 -3.28 14.74
N GLY A 121 3.05 -2.84 13.87
CA GLY A 121 4.19 -3.60 13.37
C GLY A 121 3.84 -4.77 12.46
N SER A 122 2.57 -4.93 12.08
CA SER A 122 2.11 -6.01 11.21
C SER A 122 2.29 -5.67 9.74
N LEU A 123 2.42 -6.73 8.92
CA LEU A 123 2.47 -6.62 7.47
C LEU A 123 1.49 -7.61 6.83
N ARG A 124 1.00 -7.27 5.63
CA ARG A 124 0.09 -8.10 4.83
C ARG A 124 0.33 -7.89 3.35
N THR A 125 0.18 -8.94 2.56
CA THR A 125 0.17 -8.86 1.10
C THR A 125 -1.24 -8.82 0.55
N ILE A 126 -1.47 -7.94 -0.42
CA ILE A 126 -2.77 -7.74 -1.07
C ILE A 126 -2.60 -7.96 -2.57
N PRO A 127 -3.21 -9.01 -3.12
CA PRO A 127 -3.33 -9.18 -4.55
C PRO A 127 -4.22 -8.11 -5.17
N VAL A 128 -3.74 -7.53 -6.28
CA VAL A 128 -4.44 -6.56 -7.09
C VAL A 128 -4.52 -7.10 -8.52
N SER A 129 -5.72 -7.23 -9.03
CA SER A 129 -5.96 -7.59 -10.43
C SER A 129 -5.95 -6.32 -11.29
N VAL A 130 -5.17 -6.36 -12.37
CA VAL A 130 -5.10 -5.29 -13.37
C VAL A 130 -5.43 -5.90 -14.72
N ILE A 131 -6.51 -5.43 -15.35
CA ILE A 131 -6.98 -5.88 -16.67
C ILE A 131 -6.85 -4.72 -17.63
N LEU A 132 -6.10 -4.93 -18.72
CA LEU A 132 -5.96 -3.96 -19.79
C LEU A 132 -6.93 -4.34 -20.93
N PRO A 133 -7.63 -3.38 -21.54
CA PRO A 133 -8.55 -3.65 -22.65
C PRO A 133 -7.81 -4.09 -23.91
N GLU A 134 -8.52 -4.70 -24.85
CA GLU A 134 -7.97 -5.24 -26.10
C GLU A 134 -7.25 -4.19 -26.95
N ASP A 135 -7.71 -2.95 -26.90
CA ASP A 135 -7.17 -1.82 -27.66
C ASP A 135 -6.06 -1.06 -26.92
N ALA A 136 -5.60 -1.56 -25.77
CA ALA A 136 -4.49 -0.96 -25.05
C ALA A 136 -3.24 -0.89 -25.94
N PRO A 137 -2.58 0.29 -26.01
CA PRO A 137 -1.49 0.51 -26.95
C PRO A 137 -0.27 -0.36 -26.61
N ALA A 138 0.17 -1.18 -27.56
CA ALA A 138 1.37 -2.00 -27.40
C ALA A 138 2.64 -1.15 -27.35
N ARG A 139 3.59 -1.52 -26.49
CA ARG A 139 4.91 -0.87 -26.30
C ARG A 139 4.88 0.57 -25.78
N ILE A 140 3.73 1.08 -25.40
CA ILE A 140 3.62 2.37 -24.72
C ILE A 140 3.55 2.08 -23.22
N PRO A 141 4.46 2.62 -22.39
CA PRO A 141 4.42 2.42 -20.95
C PRO A 141 3.15 3.02 -20.34
N ILE A 142 2.48 2.24 -19.54
CA ILE A 142 1.33 2.67 -18.74
C ILE A 142 1.72 2.58 -17.28
N SER A 143 1.72 3.70 -16.59
CA SER A 143 2.07 3.76 -15.17
C SER A 143 0.83 3.80 -14.31
N VAL A 144 0.78 2.95 -13.28
CA VAL A 144 -0.26 2.94 -12.26
C VAL A 144 0.38 3.26 -10.92
N SER A 145 -0.09 4.32 -10.31
CA SER A 145 0.26 4.71 -8.95
C SER A 145 -0.70 4.06 -7.97
N PHE A 146 -0.19 3.28 -7.01
CA PHE A 146 -0.96 2.72 -5.90
C PHE A 146 -0.68 3.51 -4.64
N SER A 147 -1.70 3.87 -3.91
CA SER A 147 -1.57 4.62 -2.66
C SER A 147 -2.24 3.89 -1.51
N MET A 148 -1.62 3.98 -0.32
CA MET A 148 -2.12 3.46 0.95
C MET A 148 -2.24 4.63 1.93
N THR A 149 -3.44 4.88 2.46
CA THR A 149 -3.72 6.02 3.34
C THR A 149 -4.31 5.53 4.67
N SER A 150 -3.75 6.00 5.79
CA SER A 150 -4.23 5.70 7.15
C SER A 150 -5.59 6.34 7.41
N HIS A 151 -6.52 5.59 8.02
CA HIS A 151 -7.79 6.13 8.50
C HIS A 151 -7.63 6.88 9.82
N GLY A 152 -6.69 6.47 10.66
CA GLY A 152 -6.41 7.14 11.92
C GLY A 152 -5.78 8.52 11.74
N ASN A 153 -5.02 8.70 10.64
CA ASN A 153 -4.49 10.00 10.24
C ASN A 153 -4.37 10.09 8.72
N ASN A 154 -5.31 10.74 8.08
CA ASN A 154 -5.40 10.84 6.62
C ASN A 154 -4.27 11.66 5.96
N THR A 155 -3.37 12.28 6.74
CA THR A 155 -2.16 12.91 6.22
C THR A 155 -1.00 11.92 6.08
N VAL A 156 -1.16 10.70 6.60
CA VAL A 156 -0.19 9.62 6.48
C VAL A 156 -0.57 8.76 5.29
N SER A 157 0.24 8.82 4.25
CA SER A 157 0.05 8.08 3.01
C SER A 157 1.39 7.67 2.44
N GLU A 158 1.44 6.51 1.79
CA GLU A 158 2.56 6.02 0.99
C GLU A 158 2.09 5.67 -0.41
N THR A 159 2.98 5.80 -1.39
CA THR A 159 2.65 5.63 -2.80
C THR A 159 3.77 4.90 -3.52
N GLU A 160 3.39 3.93 -4.35
CA GLU A 160 4.29 3.15 -5.20
C GLU A 160 3.76 3.09 -6.63
N VAL A 161 4.66 3.02 -7.61
CA VAL A 161 4.30 3.03 -9.03
C VAL A 161 4.72 1.73 -9.70
N VAL A 162 3.80 1.14 -10.46
CA VAL A 162 4.06 0.02 -11.37
C VAL A 162 3.95 0.51 -12.81
N VAL A 163 4.95 0.16 -13.62
CA VAL A 163 4.96 0.44 -15.05
C VAL A 163 4.62 -0.83 -15.81
N PHE A 164 3.56 -0.80 -16.58
CA PHE A 164 3.11 -1.87 -17.47
C PHE A 164 3.55 -1.59 -18.90
N GLU A 165 3.84 -2.63 -19.62
CA GLU A 165 4.06 -2.59 -21.07
C GLU A 165 3.24 -3.71 -21.72
N VAL A 166 2.34 -3.35 -22.63
CA VAL A 166 1.54 -4.32 -23.35
C VAL A 166 2.41 -5.05 -24.37
N ARG A 167 2.37 -6.38 -24.34
CA ARG A 167 3.05 -7.23 -25.31
C ARG A 167 2.48 -6.96 -26.71
N GLN A 168 3.37 -6.75 -27.67
CA GLN A 168 2.93 -6.66 -29.06
C GLN A 168 2.59 -8.06 -29.59
N ASP A 169 1.35 -8.26 -29.97
CA ASP A 169 0.89 -9.42 -30.70
C ASP A 169 0.83 -9.09 -32.22
N HIS A 170 1.43 -9.96 -33.01
CA HIS A 170 1.40 -9.84 -34.47
C HIS A 170 0.45 -10.89 -35.01
N ARG A 171 -0.77 -10.50 -35.28
CA ARG A 171 -1.75 -11.35 -35.97
C ARG A 171 -1.69 -11.08 -37.47
N TRP A 172 -1.60 -12.15 -38.22
CA TRP A 172 -1.70 -12.09 -39.68
C TRP A 172 -3.00 -12.73 -40.05
N ASP A 173 -3.82 -11.97 -40.76
CA ASP A 173 -5.02 -12.48 -41.42
C ASP A 173 -4.73 -12.63 -42.94
N PHE A 174 -4.94 -13.82 -43.47
CA PHE A 174 -4.70 -14.10 -44.86
C PHE A 174 -6.02 -14.47 -45.53
N ASP A 175 -6.51 -13.59 -46.37
CA ASP A 175 -7.57 -13.92 -47.29
C ASP A 175 -6.99 -14.58 -48.54
N LEU A 176 -7.25 -15.87 -48.74
CA LEU A 176 -6.91 -16.54 -49.98
C LEU A 176 -7.96 -16.22 -51.01
N MET A 177 -7.57 -15.52 -52.08
CA MET A 177 -8.46 -15.11 -53.18
C MET A 177 -8.13 -15.90 -54.44
N HIS A 178 -9.17 -16.42 -55.13
CA HIS A 178 -9.09 -16.97 -56.46
C HIS A 178 -10.16 -16.33 -57.33
N ASP A 179 -9.74 -15.75 -58.46
CA ASP A 179 -10.63 -15.01 -59.39
C ASP A 179 -11.51 -13.95 -58.70
N GLY A 180 -10.96 -13.25 -57.69
CA GLY A 180 -11.68 -12.21 -56.94
C GLY A 180 -12.70 -12.72 -55.92
N SER A 181 -12.77 -14.03 -55.69
CA SER A 181 -13.63 -14.65 -54.69
C SER A 181 -12.79 -15.20 -53.55
N GLN A 182 -13.23 -14.94 -52.30
CA GLN A 182 -12.58 -15.46 -51.09
C GLN A 182 -12.76 -16.99 -51.05
N ILE A 183 -11.66 -17.73 -50.83
CA ILE A 183 -11.67 -19.18 -50.67
C ILE A 183 -11.81 -19.53 -49.20
N ASN A 184 -13.02 -19.91 -48.81
CA ASN A 184 -13.34 -20.33 -47.46
C ASN A 184 -13.22 -21.85 -47.32
N GLY A 185 -12.21 -22.29 -46.52
CA GLY A 185 -12.10 -23.65 -45.98
C GLY A 185 -11.48 -24.67 -46.90
N SER A 186 -10.75 -25.60 -46.32
CA SER A 186 -10.14 -26.81 -46.87
C SER A 186 -8.72 -26.67 -47.40
N THR A 187 -7.94 -27.69 -47.11
CA THR A 187 -6.52 -27.86 -47.45
C THR A 187 -6.26 -27.67 -48.95
N TYR A 188 -5.51 -26.63 -49.29
CA TYR A 188 -5.02 -26.42 -50.66
C TYR A 188 -3.60 -26.96 -50.79
N LEU A 189 -3.38 -27.79 -51.75
CA LEU A 189 -2.04 -28.25 -52.14
C LEU A 189 -1.51 -27.23 -53.14
N LEU A 190 -0.52 -26.43 -52.77
CA LEU A 190 0.26 -25.66 -53.72
C LEU A 190 1.20 -26.60 -54.45
N VAL A 191 1.03 -26.76 -55.73
CA VAL A 191 1.92 -27.55 -56.62
C VAL A 191 2.90 -26.59 -57.29
#